data_ac6076edd60e234b0cd39d6026cc4bc2
#
_entry.id   ac6076edd60e234b0cd39d6026cc4bc2
#
_cell.length_a   1.000
_cell.length_b   1.000
_cell.length_c   1.000
_cell.angle_alpha   90.00
_cell.angle_beta   90.00
_cell.angle_gamma   90.00
#
_symmetry.space_group_name_H-M   'P 1'
#
loop_
_entity.id
_entity.type
_entity.pdbx_description
1 polymer ?
#
loop_
_entity_poly.entity_id
_entity_poly.type
_entity_poly.pdbx_seq_one_letter_code
_entity_poly.pdbx_strand_id
1 'polypeptide(L)'
;GDALKKRVEPLAAELGAHVVGHCDVTDPESMDAVFAELEKIWGKIDFLVHAIAFSDKDQLTGRFINTTRENFSRTMEISVFSLAALSRRAEMIMNDGGSILTLTYYGAEKVMPHYNVMGVAKAALEATVRYLAVDMGSRGIRVNAISAGPIKTLAASGIGDFRYILKWNEYNAPLKRTVTTDEVGQSALYLLSDMSSAVTGEVHHVDSGYHTIGMKAVDAPDISVIKD
;
A
#
# COMPACT_ATOMS: atom_id res chain seq x y z
N GLY A 1 6.58 -6.30 14.48
CA GLY A 1 7.06 -7.29 15.45
C GLY A 1 8.58 -7.25 15.57
N ASP A 2 9.15 -8.00 16.48
CA ASP A 2 10.58 -7.99 16.82
C ASP A 2 11.53 -8.23 15.63
N ALA A 3 11.09 -9.01 14.65
CA ALA A 3 11.86 -9.26 13.43
C ALA A 3 12.12 -7.98 12.60
N LEU A 4 11.25 -6.99 12.69
CA LEU A 4 11.39 -5.71 11.99
C LEU A 4 12.06 -4.63 12.84
N LYS A 5 12.13 -4.81 14.15
CA LYS A 5 12.66 -3.84 15.10
C LYS A 5 14.05 -3.37 14.71
N LYS A 6 14.96 -4.30 14.42
CA LYS A 6 16.35 -4.01 13.99
C LYS A 6 16.45 -3.16 12.71
N ARG A 7 15.38 -3.10 11.89
CA ARG A 7 15.34 -2.29 10.66
C ARG A 7 14.64 -0.97 10.88
N VAL A 8 13.60 -0.96 11.70
CA VAL A 8 12.75 0.22 11.92
C VAL A 8 13.42 1.22 12.88
N GLU A 9 14.02 0.73 13.98
CA GLU A 9 14.64 1.61 14.98
C GLU A 9 15.73 2.53 14.42
N PRO A 10 16.66 2.06 13.56
CA PRO A 10 17.66 2.96 12.97
C PRO A 10 17.04 4.05 12.09
N LEU A 11 16.03 3.69 11.28
CA LEU A 11 15.31 4.66 10.42
C LEU A 11 14.52 5.67 11.25
N ALA A 12 13.86 5.21 12.30
CA ALA A 12 13.13 6.09 13.21
C ALA A 12 14.08 7.07 13.92
N ALA A 13 15.25 6.58 14.38
CA ALA A 13 16.27 7.43 15.02
C ALA A 13 16.84 8.49 14.05
N GLU A 14 17.09 8.12 12.79
CA GLU A 14 17.54 9.06 11.76
C GLU A 14 16.53 10.18 11.51
N LEU A 15 15.23 9.86 11.54
CA LEU A 15 14.13 10.79 11.32
C LEU A 15 13.68 11.51 12.60
N GLY A 16 14.23 11.18 13.76
CA GLY A 16 13.72 11.67 15.05
C GLY A 16 12.29 11.19 15.36
N ALA A 17 11.89 10.07 14.79
CA ALA A 17 10.53 9.53 14.91
C ALA A 17 10.40 8.58 16.11
N HIS A 18 9.22 8.53 16.72
CA HIS A 18 8.90 7.59 17.79
C HIS A 18 8.52 6.21 17.23
N VAL A 19 9.04 5.16 17.87
CA VAL A 19 8.58 3.78 17.67
C VAL A 19 7.61 3.45 18.82
N VAL A 20 6.32 3.45 18.54
CA VAL A 20 5.25 3.41 19.55
C VAL A 20 4.95 1.99 20.05
N GLY A 21 5.76 1.02 19.67
CA GLY A 21 5.64 -0.35 20.13
C GLY A 21 5.17 -1.33 19.06
N HIS A 22 4.59 -2.45 19.52
CA HIS A 22 4.12 -3.52 18.65
C HIS A 22 2.68 -3.24 18.21
N CYS A 23 2.43 -3.30 16.91
CA CYS A 23 1.08 -3.23 16.33
C CYS A 23 0.82 -4.47 15.47
N ASP A 24 0.02 -5.37 15.98
CA ASP A 24 -0.52 -6.48 15.19
C ASP A 24 -1.95 -6.13 14.76
N VAL A 25 -2.16 -5.99 13.46
CA VAL A 25 -3.47 -5.59 12.92
C VAL A 25 -4.53 -6.70 12.98
N THR A 26 -4.14 -7.91 13.35
CA THR A 26 -5.05 -9.03 13.64
C THR A 26 -5.46 -9.10 15.12
N ASP A 27 -4.84 -8.28 15.95
CA ASP A 27 -5.10 -8.18 17.39
C ASP A 27 -5.67 -6.79 17.74
N PRO A 28 -6.98 -6.69 18.06
CA PRO A 28 -7.60 -5.43 18.43
C PRO A 28 -6.93 -4.77 19.64
N GLU A 29 -6.50 -5.52 20.65
CA GLU A 29 -5.89 -4.97 21.86
C GLU A 29 -4.52 -4.36 21.55
N SER A 30 -3.75 -5.00 20.66
CA SER A 30 -2.47 -4.47 20.16
C SER A 30 -2.66 -3.13 19.44
N MET A 31 -3.67 -3.00 18.59
CA MET A 31 -4.00 -1.74 17.94
C MET A 31 -4.44 -0.68 18.94
N ASP A 32 -5.32 -1.02 19.89
CA ASP A 32 -5.83 -0.09 20.91
C ASP A 32 -4.68 0.46 21.76
N ALA A 33 -3.73 -0.38 22.16
CA ALA A 33 -2.56 0.02 22.92
C ALA A 33 -1.68 1.04 22.18
N VAL A 34 -1.46 0.84 20.87
CA VAL A 34 -0.69 1.77 20.02
C VAL A 34 -1.38 3.13 19.94
N PHE A 35 -2.69 3.17 19.69
CA PHE A 35 -3.41 4.45 19.59
C PHE A 35 -3.53 5.18 20.92
N ALA A 36 -3.67 4.46 22.03
CA ALA A 36 -3.60 5.06 23.38
C ALA A 36 -2.23 5.68 23.67
N GLU A 37 -1.15 5.06 23.23
CA GLU A 37 0.19 5.61 23.40
C GLU A 37 0.43 6.83 22.46
N LEU A 38 -0.05 6.80 21.21
CA LEU A 38 -0.02 7.96 20.32
C LEU A 38 -0.77 9.16 20.91
N GLU A 39 -1.93 8.93 21.51
CA GLU A 39 -2.70 9.99 22.17
C GLU A 39 -1.93 10.60 23.34
N LYS A 40 -1.22 9.81 24.14
CA LYS A 40 -0.37 10.32 25.22
C LYS A 40 0.81 11.17 24.70
N ILE A 41 1.44 10.74 23.58
CA ILE A 41 2.63 11.42 23.04
C ILE A 41 2.24 12.74 22.37
N TRP A 42 1.17 12.73 21.56
CA TRP A 42 0.83 13.85 20.68
C TRP A 42 -0.56 14.46 20.93
N GLY A 43 -1.43 13.77 21.63
CA GLY A 43 -2.83 14.17 21.82
C GLY A 43 -3.65 14.00 20.55
N LYS A 44 -3.20 14.54 19.44
CA LYS A 44 -3.84 14.47 18.12
C LYS A 44 -2.84 14.12 17.03
N ILE A 45 -3.34 13.57 15.94
CA ILE A 45 -2.58 13.29 14.70
C ILE A 45 -3.21 14.00 13.52
N ASP A 46 -2.42 14.31 12.50
CA ASP A 46 -2.86 15.00 11.29
C ASP A 46 -3.04 14.02 10.11
N PHE A 47 -2.31 12.92 10.13
CA PHE A 47 -2.43 11.90 9.08
C PHE A 47 -2.10 10.49 9.55
N LEU A 48 -2.56 9.51 8.76
CA LEU A 48 -2.24 8.09 8.92
C LEU A 48 -1.76 7.53 7.57
N VAL A 49 -0.62 6.84 7.56
CA VAL A 49 -0.16 6.06 6.41
C VAL A 49 -0.31 4.58 6.71
N HIS A 50 -1.20 3.91 5.98
CA HIS A 50 -1.41 2.48 6.02
C HIS A 50 -0.56 1.79 4.94
N ALA A 51 0.59 1.25 5.31
CA ALA A 51 1.52 0.58 4.40
C ALA A 51 1.69 -0.90 4.79
N ILE A 52 0.58 -1.61 4.93
CA ILE A 52 0.51 -2.99 5.42
C ILE A 52 -0.10 -3.90 4.36
N ALA A 53 0.54 -5.04 4.12
CA ALA A 53 -0.03 -6.12 3.31
C ALA A 53 0.63 -7.45 3.68
N PHE A 54 -0.13 -8.53 3.57
CA PHE A 54 0.37 -9.88 3.81
C PHE A 54 -0.38 -10.91 2.97
N SER A 55 0.35 -11.88 2.45
CA SER A 55 -0.15 -13.15 1.94
C SER A 55 0.95 -14.21 2.07
N ASP A 56 0.59 -15.48 2.10
CA ASP A 56 1.56 -16.57 2.10
C ASP A 56 2.29 -16.62 0.77
N LYS A 57 3.61 -16.64 0.81
CA LYS A 57 4.49 -16.59 -0.38
C LYS A 57 4.25 -17.73 -1.36
N ASP A 58 4.02 -18.92 -0.85
CA ASP A 58 3.76 -20.12 -1.65
C ASP A 58 2.46 -20.03 -2.46
N GLN A 59 1.55 -19.15 -2.06
CA GLN A 59 0.31 -18.87 -2.77
C GLN A 59 0.38 -17.64 -3.70
N LEU A 60 1.48 -16.91 -3.67
CA LEU A 60 1.85 -15.88 -4.66
C LEU A 60 2.70 -16.50 -5.80
N THR A 61 2.39 -17.74 -6.14
CA THR A 61 2.94 -18.53 -7.24
C THR A 61 1.85 -19.41 -7.81
N GLY A 62 2.04 -19.96 -9.02
CA GLY A 62 1.06 -20.87 -9.60
C GLY A 62 -0.28 -20.24 -9.93
N ARG A 63 -1.36 -21.02 -9.79
CA ARG A 63 -2.71 -20.63 -10.22
C ARG A 63 -3.51 -20.05 -9.07
N PHE A 64 -4.21 -18.93 -9.31
CA PHE A 64 -5.12 -18.28 -8.35
C PHE A 64 -6.20 -19.24 -7.80
N ILE A 65 -6.74 -20.12 -8.66
CA ILE A 65 -7.81 -21.06 -8.26
C ILE A 65 -7.40 -22.00 -7.11
N ASN A 66 -6.10 -22.13 -6.84
CA ASN A 66 -5.57 -22.96 -5.77
C ASN A 66 -5.44 -22.19 -4.42
N THR A 67 -5.85 -20.93 -4.38
CA THR A 67 -5.85 -20.14 -3.14
C THR A 67 -6.68 -20.81 -2.06
N THR A 68 -6.10 -21.04 -0.88
CA THR A 68 -6.80 -21.65 0.25
C THR A 68 -7.73 -20.64 0.94
N ARG A 69 -8.77 -21.15 1.60
CA ARG A 69 -9.68 -20.33 2.41
C ARG A 69 -8.92 -19.56 3.49
N GLU A 70 -8.00 -20.23 4.15
CA GLU A 70 -7.21 -19.71 5.28
C GLU A 70 -6.34 -18.52 4.82
N ASN A 71 -5.58 -18.68 3.73
CA ASN A 71 -4.77 -17.61 3.20
C ASN A 71 -5.62 -16.48 2.62
N PHE A 72 -6.72 -16.78 1.94
CA PHE A 72 -7.65 -15.77 1.45
C PHE A 72 -8.19 -14.90 2.59
N SER A 73 -8.70 -15.52 3.66
CA SER A 73 -9.24 -14.81 4.82
C SER A 73 -8.18 -13.96 5.50
N ARG A 74 -6.99 -14.52 5.75
CA ARG A 74 -5.87 -13.81 6.38
C ARG A 74 -5.35 -12.67 5.53
N THR A 75 -5.25 -12.87 4.21
CA THR A 75 -4.85 -11.81 3.28
C THR A 75 -5.84 -10.65 3.31
N MET A 76 -7.14 -10.92 3.30
CA MET A 76 -8.19 -9.89 3.37
C MET A 76 -8.20 -9.18 4.73
N GLU A 77 -8.03 -9.90 5.82
CA GLU A 77 -7.98 -9.34 7.17
C GLU A 77 -6.80 -8.37 7.32
N ILE A 78 -5.58 -8.83 6.98
CA ILE A 78 -4.38 -8.03 7.18
C ILE A 78 -4.23 -6.91 6.14
N SER A 79 -4.60 -7.16 4.87
CA SER A 79 -4.31 -6.22 3.78
C SER A 79 -5.46 -5.26 3.47
N VAL A 80 -6.67 -5.55 3.96
CA VAL A 80 -7.87 -4.76 3.64
C VAL A 80 -8.59 -4.28 4.90
N PHE A 81 -9.07 -5.20 5.74
CA PHE A 81 -9.83 -4.85 6.93
C PHE A 81 -9.02 -3.99 7.90
N SER A 82 -7.72 -4.21 7.98
CA SER A 82 -6.82 -3.40 8.82
C SER A 82 -6.89 -1.91 8.50
N LEU A 83 -7.12 -1.51 7.24
CA LEU A 83 -7.30 -0.09 6.90
C LEU A 83 -8.53 0.48 7.62
N ALA A 84 -9.68 -0.21 7.55
CA ALA A 84 -10.89 0.24 8.24
C ALA A 84 -10.72 0.23 9.76
N ALA A 85 -10.09 -0.81 10.32
CA ALA A 85 -9.85 -0.94 11.75
C ALA A 85 -8.93 0.15 12.31
N LEU A 86 -7.86 0.50 11.58
CA LEU A 86 -6.93 1.57 11.96
C LEU A 86 -7.55 2.96 11.72
N SER A 87 -8.30 3.15 10.62
CA SER A 87 -9.00 4.42 10.34
C SER A 87 -10.00 4.78 11.43
N ARG A 88 -10.78 3.80 11.91
CA ARG A 88 -11.72 4.00 13.01
C ARG A 88 -11.02 4.49 14.29
N ARG A 89 -9.84 3.99 14.60
CA ARG A 89 -9.05 4.41 15.77
C ARG A 89 -8.40 5.77 15.52
N ALA A 90 -7.84 5.96 14.35
CA ALA A 90 -7.24 7.23 13.95
C ALA A 90 -8.26 8.37 14.01
N GLU A 91 -9.50 8.16 13.59
CA GLU A 91 -10.57 9.15 13.63
C GLU A 91 -10.78 9.73 15.03
N MET A 92 -10.64 8.93 16.09
CA MET A 92 -10.83 9.38 17.48
C MET A 92 -9.78 10.42 17.93
N ILE A 93 -8.57 10.32 17.40
CA ILE A 93 -7.45 11.21 17.75
C ILE A 93 -6.97 12.07 16.58
N MET A 94 -7.64 12.04 15.43
CA MET A 94 -7.26 12.84 14.26
C MET A 94 -7.91 14.23 14.31
N ASN A 95 -7.14 15.23 13.91
CA ASN A 95 -7.66 16.57 13.68
C ASN A 95 -8.66 16.58 12.50
N ASP A 96 -9.64 17.48 12.54
CA ASP A 96 -10.49 17.75 11.39
C ASP A 96 -9.62 18.27 10.23
N GLY A 97 -9.94 17.84 9.02
CA GLY A 97 -9.10 18.12 7.85
C GLY A 97 -7.91 17.18 7.67
N GLY A 98 -7.78 16.15 8.51
CA GLY A 98 -6.70 15.18 8.43
C GLY A 98 -6.70 14.34 7.14
N SER A 99 -5.70 13.48 6.97
CA SER A 99 -5.55 12.66 5.77
C SER A 99 -5.15 11.22 6.08
N ILE A 100 -5.79 10.27 5.40
CA ILE A 100 -5.45 8.84 5.46
C ILE A 100 -4.97 8.40 4.08
N LEU A 101 -3.84 7.72 4.02
CA LEU A 101 -3.23 7.22 2.80
C LEU A 101 -2.96 5.73 2.91
N THR A 102 -3.31 4.97 1.88
CA THR A 102 -2.89 3.57 1.74
C THR A 102 -2.12 3.32 0.45
N LEU A 103 -1.42 2.20 0.38
CA LEU A 103 -0.67 1.78 -0.80
C LEU A 103 -1.35 0.60 -1.49
N THR A 104 -1.66 0.78 -2.77
CA THR A 104 -2.19 -0.25 -3.66
C THR A 104 -1.24 -0.53 -4.82
N TYR A 105 -1.65 -1.38 -5.73
CA TYR A 105 -0.87 -1.75 -6.91
C TYR A 105 -1.82 -2.06 -8.07
N TYR A 106 -1.39 -1.81 -9.28
CA TYR A 106 -2.16 -2.00 -10.52
C TYR A 106 -2.74 -3.42 -10.70
N GLY A 107 -2.21 -4.39 -9.95
CA GLY A 107 -2.82 -5.71 -9.82
C GLY A 107 -4.25 -5.72 -9.28
N ALA A 108 -4.75 -4.62 -8.72
CA ALA A 108 -6.16 -4.41 -8.37
C ALA A 108 -7.06 -4.27 -9.60
N GLU A 109 -6.54 -3.69 -10.68
CA GLU A 109 -7.27 -3.36 -11.90
C GLU A 109 -7.05 -4.39 -13.02
N LYS A 110 -5.84 -4.92 -13.10
CA LYS A 110 -5.41 -5.88 -14.13
C LYS A 110 -4.72 -7.08 -13.51
N VAL A 111 -4.85 -8.22 -14.17
CA VAL A 111 -4.18 -9.44 -13.71
C VAL A 111 -2.67 -9.28 -13.90
N MET A 112 -1.94 -9.38 -12.80
CA MET A 112 -0.48 -9.46 -12.78
C MET A 112 -0.04 -10.90 -12.53
N PRO A 113 1.00 -11.41 -13.23
CA PRO A 113 1.50 -12.75 -12.99
C PRO A 113 1.78 -13.00 -11.51
N HIS A 114 1.26 -14.10 -10.98
CA HIS A 114 1.48 -14.58 -9.61
C HIS A 114 1.05 -13.64 -8.48
N TYR A 115 0.40 -12.51 -8.79
CA TYR A 115 -0.12 -11.61 -7.77
C TYR A 115 -1.36 -12.18 -7.06
N ASN A 116 -2.10 -13.06 -7.75
CA ASN A 116 -3.16 -13.94 -7.22
C ASN A 116 -4.11 -13.23 -6.24
N VAL A 117 -4.26 -13.80 -5.02
CA VAL A 117 -5.17 -13.29 -3.99
C VAL A 117 -4.83 -11.85 -3.57
N MET A 118 -3.57 -11.43 -3.69
CA MET A 118 -3.19 -10.05 -3.38
C MET A 118 -3.82 -9.06 -4.35
N GLY A 119 -4.02 -9.41 -5.63
CA GLY A 119 -4.76 -8.59 -6.60
C GLY A 119 -6.21 -8.37 -6.16
N VAL A 120 -6.88 -9.43 -5.71
CA VAL A 120 -8.24 -9.35 -5.16
C VAL A 120 -8.27 -8.47 -3.90
N ALA A 121 -7.30 -8.65 -3.01
CA ALA A 121 -7.18 -7.83 -1.80
C ALA A 121 -6.95 -6.35 -2.14
N LYS A 122 -6.11 -6.03 -3.12
CA LYS A 122 -5.88 -4.63 -3.54
C LYS A 122 -7.13 -4.00 -4.17
N ALA A 123 -7.92 -4.75 -4.94
CA ALA A 123 -9.20 -4.28 -5.46
C ALA A 123 -10.19 -3.96 -4.31
N ALA A 124 -10.27 -4.83 -3.32
CA ALA A 124 -11.08 -4.60 -2.13
C ALA A 124 -10.56 -3.41 -1.29
N LEU A 125 -9.24 -3.24 -1.19
CA LEU A 125 -8.62 -2.09 -0.51
C LEU A 125 -8.99 -0.76 -1.18
N GLU A 126 -8.97 -0.69 -2.51
CA GLU A 126 -9.37 0.49 -3.28
C GLU A 126 -10.88 0.79 -3.11
N ALA A 127 -11.72 -0.23 -3.05
CA ALA A 127 -13.12 -0.05 -2.68
C ALA A 127 -13.26 0.51 -1.26
N THR A 128 -12.51 -0.02 -0.29
CA THR A 128 -12.50 0.45 1.11
C THR A 128 -12.13 1.92 1.21
N VAL A 129 -11.15 2.40 0.42
CA VAL A 129 -10.78 3.82 0.36
C VAL A 129 -11.99 4.70 0.02
N ARG A 130 -12.79 4.31 -0.97
CA ARG A 130 -13.99 5.08 -1.38
C ARG A 130 -15.05 5.14 -0.30
N TYR A 131 -15.33 4.03 0.39
CA TYR A 131 -16.29 3.99 1.50
C TYR A 131 -15.81 4.83 2.68
N LEU A 132 -14.55 4.72 3.08
CA LEU A 132 -13.98 5.51 4.17
C LEU A 132 -13.95 7.01 3.82
N ALA A 133 -13.70 7.38 2.55
CA ALA A 133 -13.76 8.77 2.11
C ALA A 133 -15.15 9.40 2.31
N VAL A 134 -16.22 8.62 2.11
CA VAL A 134 -17.60 9.06 2.36
C VAL A 134 -17.87 9.16 3.86
N ASP A 135 -17.47 8.16 4.65
CA ASP A 135 -17.75 8.12 6.08
C ASP A 135 -17.05 9.26 6.83
N MET A 136 -15.80 9.57 6.46
CA MET A 136 -14.95 10.52 7.18
C MET A 136 -15.01 11.96 6.61
N GLY A 137 -15.62 12.12 5.45
CA GLY A 137 -15.67 13.40 4.72
C GLY A 137 -16.37 14.53 5.48
N SER A 138 -17.35 14.24 6.34
CA SER A 138 -18.06 15.25 7.16
C SER A 138 -17.13 15.98 8.16
N ARG A 139 -16.00 15.36 8.53
CA ARG A 139 -14.93 15.97 9.32
C ARG A 139 -13.80 16.56 8.47
N GLY A 140 -13.96 16.61 7.15
CA GLY A 140 -12.91 17.02 6.22
C GLY A 140 -11.73 16.06 6.14
N ILE A 141 -11.82 14.87 6.75
CA ILE A 141 -10.76 13.87 6.69
C ILE A 141 -10.80 13.21 5.31
N ARG A 142 -9.67 13.27 4.61
CA ARG A 142 -9.51 12.72 3.26
C ARG A 142 -8.91 11.33 3.30
N VAL A 143 -9.38 10.43 2.45
CA VAL A 143 -8.88 9.05 2.37
C VAL A 143 -8.55 8.73 0.93
N ASN A 144 -7.28 8.43 0.65
CA ASN A 144 -6.78 8.19 -0.70
C ASN A 144 -5.84 6.97 -0.73
N ALA A 145 -5.56 6.49 -1.94
CA ALA A 145 -4.57 5.45 -2.19
C ALA A 145 -3.53 5.91 -3.23
N ILE A 146 -2.30 5.41 -3.10
CA ILE A 146 -1.31 5.46 -4.17
C ILE A 146 -1.18 4.07 -4.79
N SER A 147 -1.42 3.98 -6.09
CA SER A 147 -1.08 2.81 -6.90
C SER A 147 0.34 2.98 -7.42
N ALA A 148 1.31 2.45 -6.66
CA ALA A 148 2.72 2.57 -7.00
C ALA A 148 3.13 1.53 -8.04
N GLY A 149 3.95 1.92 -9.01
CA GLY A 149 4.64 0.99 -9.89
C GLY A 149 5.56 0.03 -9.13
N PRO A 150 6.09 -1.00 -9.78
CA PRO A 150 6.92 -1.99 -9.11
C PRO A 150 8.24 -1.36 -8.63
N ILE A 151 8.53 -1.52 -7.34
CA ILE A 151 9.75 -1.07 -6.67
C ILE A 151 10.39 -2.26 -5.96
N LYS A 152 11.73 -2.35 -6.00
CA LYS A 152 12.47 -3.39 -5.28
C LYS A 152 12.37 -3.15 -3.76
N THR A 153 11.41 -3.80 -3.13
CA THR A 153 11.22 -3.78 -1.69
C THR A 153 11.30 -5.20 -1.11
N LEU A 154 11.41 -5.30 0.21
CA LEU A 154 11.38 -6.60 0.89
C LEU A 154 10.04 -7.34 0.63
N ALA A 155 8.93 -6.63 0.63
CA ALA A 155 7.61 -7.20 0.34
C ALA A 155 7.52 -7.71 -1.11
N ALA A 156 8.03 -6.94 -2.07
CA ALA A 156 8.03 -7.30 -3.48
C ALA A 156 8.86 -8.56 -3.79
N SER A 157 9.92 -8.84 -3.00
CA SER A 157 10.73 -10.06 -3.15
C SER A 157 9.96 -11.35 -2.88
N GLY A 158 8.76 -11.27 -2.33
CA GLY A 158 7.86 -12.42 -2.11
C GLY A 158 6.99 -12.78 -3.29
N ILE A 159 6.91 -11.92 -4.32
CA ILE A 159 6.09 -12.12 -5.53
C ILE A 159 6.90 -12.93 -6.54
N GLY A 160 6.31 -14.00 -7.08
CA GLY A 160 6.91 -14.78 -8.17
C GLY A 160 7.17 -13.90 -9.39
N ASP A 161 8.28 -14.16 -10.08
CA ASP A 161 8.68 -13.45 -11.31
C ASP A 161 8.74 -11.91 -11.20
N PHE A 162 9.00 -11.38 -9.99
CA PHE A 162 9.06 -9.94 -9.77
C PHE A 162 10.09 -9.21 -10.66
N ARG A 163 11.21 -9.87 -11.01
CA ARG A 163 12.20 -9.32 -11.96
C ARG A 163 11.61 -9.14 -13.36
N TYR A 164 10.78 -10.09 -13.80
CA TYR A 164 10.06 -9.98 -15.07
C TYR A 164 9.11 -8.77 -15.03
N ILE A 165 8.35 -8.58 -13.95
CA ILE A 165 7.44 -7.45 -13.78
C ILE A 165 8.22 -6.12 -13.83
N LEU A 166 9.37 -6.02 -13.18
CA LEU A 166 10.22 -4.82 -13.23
C LEU A 166 10.68 -4.50 -14.65
N LYS A 167 11.27 -5.47 -15.35
CA LYS A 167 11.74 -5.30 -16.73
C LYS A 167 10.59 -4.96 -17.68
N TRP A 168 9.45 -5.63 -17.51
CA TRP A 168 8.27 -5.34 -18.31
C TRP A 168 7.81 -3.89 -18.16
N ASN A 169 7.75 -3.38 -16.94
CA ASN A 169 7.40 -1.99 -16.70
C ASN A 169 8.45 -1.04 -17.29
N GLU A 170 9.73 -1.31 -17.09
CA GLU A 170 10.83 -0.50 -17.62
C GLU A 170 10.74 -0.31 -19.14
N TYR A 171 10.46 -1.37 -19.90
CA TYR A 171 10.38 -1.30 -21.35
C TYR A 171 9.05 -0.77 -21.89
N ASN A 172 7.95 -0.97 -21.17
CA ASN A 172 6.62 -0.68 -21.67
C ASN A 172 5.98 0.59 -21.07
N ALA A 173 6.39 1.04 -19.89
CA ALA A 173 5.88 2.28 -19.34
C ALA A 173 6.19 3.48 -20.26
N PRO A 174 5.31 4.49 -20.36
CA PRO A 174 5.54 5.69 -21.17
C PRO A 174 6.87 6.38 -20.88
N LEU A 175 7.26 6.50 -19.60
CA LEU A 175 8.53 7.13 -19.21
C LEU A 175 9.75 6.19 -19.34
N LYS A 176 9.56 4.96 -19.84
CA LYS A 176 10.63 3.97 -20.10
C LYS A 176 11.53 3.69 -18.88
N ARG A 177 10.95 3.69 -17.72
CA ARG A 177 11.60 3.39 -16.44
C ARG A 177 10.59 2.96 -15.38
N THR A 178 11.06 2.34 -14.33
CA THR A 178 10.28 2.14 -13.10
C THR A 178 10.30 3.41 -12.24
N VAL A 179 9.44 3.46 -11.26
CA VAL A 179 9.39 4.55 -10.26
C VAL A 179 10.40 4.32 -9.14
N THR A 180 10.75 5.39 -8.44
CA THR A 180 11.57 5.36 -7.24
C THR A 180 10.70 5.49 -5.97
N THR A 181 11.26 5.13 -4.83
CA THR A 181 10.64 5.36 -3.52
C THR A 181 10.40 6.84 -3.25
N ASP A 182 11.33 7.71 -3.67
CA ASP A 182 11.22 9.16 -3.49
C ASP A 182 10.05 9.76 -4.29
N GLU A 183 9.82 9.31 -5.52
CA GLU A 183 8.68 9.75 -6.34
C GLU A 183 7.34 9.34 -5.72
N VAL A 184 7.27 8.14 -5.13
CA VAL A 184 6.10 7.71 -4.36
C VAL A 184 5.96 8.54 -3.09
N GLY A 185 7.06 8.84 -2.40
CA GLY A 185 7.10 9.71 -1.22
C GLY A 185 6.61 11.14 -1.52
N GLN A 186 7.03 11.73 -2.65
CA GLN A 186 6.57 13.06 -3.09
C GLN A 186 5.06 13.08 -3.37
N SER A 187 4.53 12.04 -4.00
CA SER A 187 3.09 11.89 -4.22
C SER A 187 2.33 11.67 -2.90
N ALA A 188 2.93 10.94 -1.96
CA ALA A 188 2.38 10.80 -0.61
C ALA A 188 2.33 12.14 0.11
N LEU A 189 3.40 12.94 0.04
CA LEU A 189 3.43 14.29 0.61
C LEU A 189 2.31 15.18 0.03
N TYR A 190 2.08 15.15 -1.28
CA TYR A 190 0.97 15.85 -1.91
C TYR A 190 -0.37 15.41 -1.33
N LEU A 191 -0.65 14.11 -1.24
CA LEU A 191 -1.93 13.58 -0.76
C LEU A 191 -2.13 13.76 0.76
N LEU A 192 -1.08 13.86 1.54
CA LEU A 192 -1.14 14.08 2.99
C LEU A 192 -1.21 15.56 3.38
N SER A 193 -0.82 16.47 2.49
CA SER A 193 -0.80 17.92 2.75
C SER A 193 -2.06 18.62 2.22
N ASP A 194 -2.22 19.90 2.56
CA ASP A 194 -3.30 20.78 2.12
C ASP A 194 -3.30 21.04 0.61
N MET A 195 -2.21 20.73 -0.10
CA MET A 195 -2.15 20.82 -1.56
C MET A 195 -3.19 19.94 -2.25
N SER A 196 -3.68 18.89 -1.58
CA SER A 196 -4.72 17.99 -2.06
C SER A 196 -6.06 18.14 -1.32
N SER A 197 -6.36 19.33 -0.81
CA SER A 197 -7.53 19.59 0.06
C SER A 197 -8.88 19.22 -0.55
N ALA A 198 -8.99 19.13 -1.86
CA ALA A 198 -10.19 18.70 -2.58
C ALA A 198 -10.11 17.27 -3.14
N VAL A 199 -9.09 16.47 -2.73
CA VAL A 199 -8.85 15.11 -3.25
C VAL A 199 -9.15 14.08 -2.16
N THR A 200 -10.21 13.29 -2.35
CA THR A 200 -10.57 12.18 -1.48
C THR A 200 -11.24 11.06 -2.28
N GLY A 201 -11.07 9.81 -1.87
CA GLY A 201 -11.58 8.63 -2.58
C GLY A 201 -10.77 8.28 -3.83
N GLU A 202 -9.61 8.91 -4.04
CA GLU A 202 -8.77 8.78 -5.23
C GLU A 202 -7.81 7.61 -5.12
N VAL A 203 -7.55 6.96 -6.26
CA VAL A 203 -6.44 6.02 -6.47
C VAL A 203 -5.44 6.67 -7.42
N HIS A 204 -4.42 7.27 -6.85
CA HIS A 204 -3.41 8.05 -7.56
C HIS A 204 -2.28 7.16 -8.09
N HIS A 205 -2.16 7.05 -9.42
CA HIS A 205 -1.14 6.23 -10.04
C HIS A 205 0.22 6.93 -10.06
N VAL A 206 1.23 6.26 -9.51
CA VAL A 206 2.64 6.66 -9.54
C VAL A 206 3.45 5.50 -10.09
N ASP A 207 3.41 5.31 -11.41
CA ASP A 207 3.88 4.09 -12.09
C ASP A 207 4.57 4.36 -13.45
N SER A 208 5.09 5.56 -13.65
CA SER A 208 5.67 5.98 -14.92
C SER A 208 4.69 5.94 -16.10
N GLY A 209 3.38 5.98 -15.82
CA GLY A 209 2.29 5.92 -16.80
C GLY A 209 1.93 4.49 -17.25
N TYR A 210 2.47 3.46 -16.62
CA TYR A 210 2.25 2.07 -17.03
C TYR A 210 0.76 1.68 -17.09
N HIS A 211 -0.06 2.15 -16.16
CA HIS A 211 -1.50 1.84 -16.12
C HIS A 211 -2.26 2.26 -17.40
N THR A 212 -1.71 3.18 -18.22
CA THR A 212 -2.33 3.62 -19.47
C THR A 212 -2.06 2.68 -20.64
N ILE A 213 -1.17 1.69 -20.47
CA ILE A 213 -0.70 0.84 -21.55
C ILE A 213 -1.62 -0.35 -21.75
N GLY A 214 -2.19 -0.48 -22.94
CA GLY A 214 -3.00 -1.63 -23.35
C GLY A 214 -2.23 -2.73 -24.11
N MET A 215 -1.04 -2.42 -24.62
CA MET A 215 -0.26 -3.34 -25.44
C MET A 215 1.24 -3.10 -25.28
N LYS A 216 2.05 -4.14 -25.50
CA LYS A 216 3.52 -4.05 -25.53
C LYS A 216 3.99 -2.97 -26.53
N ALA A 217 4.96 -2.17 -26.11
CA ALA A 217 5.60 -1.21 -27.01
C ALA A 217 6.28 -1.93 -28.19
N VAL A 218 6.20 -1.35 -29.40
CA VAL A 218 6.72 -1.98 -30.64
C VAL A 218 8.24 -2.21 -30.55
N ASP A 219 8.95 -1.30 -29.90
CA ASP A 219 10.41 -1.31 -29.71
C ASP A 219 10.85 -2.06 -28.45
N ALA A 220 9.92 -2.52 -27.61
CA ALA A 220 10.27 -3.26 -26.41
C ALA A 220 10.83 -4.65 -26.76
N PRO A 221 11.93 -5.10 -26.14
CA PRO A 221 12.48 -6.43 -26.39
C PRO A 221 11.52 -7.52 -25.92
N ASP A 222 11.70 -8.72 -26.44
CA ASP A 222 11.02 -9.90 -25.92
C ASP A 222 11.77 -10.42 -24.68
N ILE A 223 11.37 -9.91 -23.52
CA ILE A 223 12.04 -10.20 -22.25
C ILE A 223 11.84 -11.63 -21.75
N SER A 224 10.93 -12.40 -22.34
CA SER A 224 10.75 -13.82 -22.00
C SER A 224 11.96 -14.67 -22.38
N VAL A 225 12.76 -14.22 -23.34
CA VAL A 225 13.98 -14.89 -23.83
C VAL A 225 15.29 -14.24 -23.37
N ILE A 226 15.23 -13.10 -22.71
CA ILE A 226 16.43 -12.47 -22.13
C ILE A 226 16.85 -13.28 -20.90
N LYS A 227 17.88 -14.10 -21.06
CA LYS A 227 18.58 -14.70 -19.92
C LYS A 227 19.48 -13.63 -19.30
N ASP A 228 19.43 -13.53 -17.95
CA ASP A 228 20.33 -12.65 -17.17
C ASP A 228 21.79 -13.04 -17.35
#